data_c8f17a8dea9c575c3ca8ca0376cdda72
#
_entry.id   c8f17a8dea9c575c3ca8ca0376cdda72
#
_cell.length_a   1.000
_cell.length_b   1.000
_cell.length_c   1.000
_cell.angle_alpha   90.00
_cell.angle_beta   90.00
_cell.angle_gamma   90.00
#
_symmetry.space_group_name_H-M   'P 1'
#
loop_
_entity.id
_entity.type
_entity.pdbx_description
1 polymer ?
#
loop_
_entity_poly.entity_id
_entity_poly.type
_entity_poly.pdbx_seq_one_letter_code
_entity_poly.pdbx_strand_id
1 'polypeptide(L)'
;MKRLTMRLLVGLAFALPMMLLAAAMVQAKPLPSPLQQVTADNCLACHSKVNDSWMVGAHGNAAKDEKFLAAWKEKGNDPTCMSCHATGYDKVAQTWQAEGVTCVACHPLNTNHPTEPIQVDRTGKLCGTCHTETYFEWQVSKHRDNKLACNSCHDPHETVLKTSSPAKLCATCHQEMSSSFTHSAHSQQGLTCADCHLSQLNGDPSQGHATRDHSFNVRLDACNKCHSYQMHDPQKAMDVKPAPQPVDAMAAVVTAAVTTEPQPVSPFGFAIVAGLIGLAVGMVLAPWLEKMYRKVK
;
A
#
# COMPACT_ATOMS: atom_id res chain seq x y z
N MET A 1 2.62 64.19 -23.12
CA MET A 1 3.05 63.73 -21.75
C MET A 1 1.85 63.56 -20.81
N LYS A 2 0.93 64.51 -20.64
CA LYS A 2 -0.22 64.41 -19.69
C LYS A 2 -1.15 63.18 -19.91
N ARG A 3 -1.35 62.66 -21.15
CA ARG A 3 -2.22 61.51 -21.40
C ARG A 3 -1.57 60.16 -21.04
N LEU A 4 -0.23 60.08 -21.04
CA LEU A 4 0.50 58.88 -20.69
C LEU A 4 0.56 58.66 -19.14
N THR A 5 0.78 59.78 -18.40
CA THR A 5 0.78 59.77 -16.93
C THR A 5 -0.60 59.47 -16.37
N MET A 6 -1.68 59.92 -17.00
CA MET A 6 -3.04 59.63 -16.56
C MET A 6 -3.42 58.14 -16.78
N ARG A 7 -2.94 57.52 -17.85
CA ARG A 7 -3.15 56.08 -18.12
C ARG A 7 -2.38 55.20 -17.15
N LEU A 8 -1.16 55.61 -16.75
CA LEU A 8 -0.37 54.92 -15.74
C LEU A 8 -0.99 55.04 -14.35
N LEU A 9 -1.52 56.20 -13.96
CA LEU A 9 -2.19 56.40 -12.70
C LEU A 9 -3.51 55.63 -12.57
N VAL A 10 -4.30 55.54 -13.65
CA VAL A 10 -5.53 54.74 -13.70
C VAL A 10 -5.19 53.22 -13.62
N GLY A 11 -4.15 52.78 -14.34
CA GLY A 11 -3.70 51.38 -14.28
C GLY A 11 -3.23 50.98 -12.87
N LEU A 12 -2.49 51.85 -12.19
CA LEU A 12 -2.02 51.62 -10.80
C LEU A 12 -3.19 51.61 -9.80
N ALA A 13 -4.18 52.49 -9.99
CA ALA A 13 -5.36 52.57 -9.13
C ALA A 13 -6.27 51.33 -9.19
N PHE A 14 -6.24 50.59 -10.30
CA PHE A 14 -6.97 49.32 -10.45
C PHE A 14 -6.11 48.09 -10.08
N ALA A 15 -4.81 48.12 -10.31
CA ALA A 15 -3.91 47.02 -10.00
C ALA A 15 -3.68 46.86 -8.49
N LEU A 16 -3.58 47.96 -7.73
CA LEU A 16 -3.35 47.91 -6.29
C LEU A 16 -4.50 47.27 -5.48
N PRO A 17 -5.77 47.61 -5.69
CA PRO A 17 -6.87 46.94 -4.97
C PRO A 17 -7.06 45.49 -5.42
N MET A 18 -6.75 45.14 -6.68
CA MET A 18 -6.80 43.73 -7.14
C MET A 18 -5.69 42.90 -6.51
N MET A 19 -4.51 43.47 -6.31
CA MET A 19 -3.40 42.83 -5.60
C MET A 19 -3.69 42.66 -4.08
N LEU A 20 -4.35 43.64 -3.48
CA LEU A 20 -4.80 43.57 -2.09
C LEU A 20 -5.96 42.60 -1.88
N LEU A 21 -6.88 42.49 -2.86
CA LEU A 21 -7.92 41.43 -2.83
C LEU A 21 -7.33 40.04 -3.01
N ALA A 22 -6.32 39.86 -3.87
CA ALA A 22 -5.63 38.58 -4.04
C ALA A 22 -4.84 38.18 -2.78
N ALA A 23 -4.23 39.16 -2.08
CA ALA A 23 -3.55 38.92 -0.80
C ALA A 23 -4.54 38.61 0.34
N ALA A 24 -5.75 39.16 0.32
CA ALA A 24 -6.79 38.84 1.30
C ALA A 24 -7.42 37.45 1.09
N MET A 25 -7.32 36.86 -0.09
CA MET A 25 -7.78 35.48 -0.37
C MET A 25 -6.76 34.41 0.08
N VAL A 26 -5.53 34.78 0.41
CA VAL A 26 -4.57 33.93 1.11
C VAL A 26 -4.73 34.13 2.63
N GLN A 27 -5.96 34.19 3.10
CA GLN A 27 -6.20 33.89 4.52
C GLN A 27 -6.01 32.39 4.68
N ALA A 28 -4.97 32.03 5.40
CA ALA A 28 -4.76 30.69 5.87
C ALA A 28 -6.12 30.18 6.38
N LYS A 29 -6.64 29.14 5.72
CA LYS A 29 -7.78 28.41 6.25
C LYS A 29 -7.48 28.21 7.75
N PRO A 30 -8.35 28.61 8.69
CA PRO A 30 -8.09 28.31 10.09
C PRO A 30 -7.78 26.83 10.14
N LEU A 31 -6.63 26.50 10.72
CA LEU A 31 -6.33 25.12 11.06
C LEU A 31 -7.60 24.56 11.70
N PRO A 32 -8.11 23.41 11.26
CA PRO A 32 -9.21 22.78 11.96
C PRO A 32 -8.83 22.82 13.42
N SER A 33 -9.75 23.27 14.27
CA SER A 33 -9.60 23.28 15.73
C SER A 33 -8.83 22.03 16.11
N PRO A 34 -7.81 22.08 16.96
CA PRO A 34 -7.04 20.91 17.28
C PRO A 34 -8.06 19.83 17.63
N LEU A 35 -8.28 18.93 16.67
CA LEU A 35 -8.98 17.68 16.94
C LEU A 35 -8.23 17.21 18.15
N GLN A 36 -8.91 17.18 19.27
CA GLN A 36 -8.39 16.81 20.56
C GLN A 36 -7.45 15.64 20.28
N GLN A 37 -6.14 15.85 20.47
CA GLN A 37 -5.15 14.79 20.19
C GLN A 37 -5.61 13.61 21.03
N VAL A 38 -6.33 12.69 20.41
CA VAL A 38 -6.70 11.45 21.04
C VAL A 38 -5.43 10.64 21.03
N THR A 39 -4.60 10.93 22.02
CA THR A 39 -3.44 10.12 22.31
C THR A 39 -3.94 8.74 22.70
N ALA A 40 -3.15 7.73 22.41
CA ALA A 40 -3.44 6.36 22.87
C ALA A 40 -3.83 6.36 24.37
N ASP A 41 -3.22 7.24 25.15
CA ASP A 41 -3.43 7.41 26.60
C ASP A 41 -4.89 7.51 27.02
N ASN A 42 -5.75 8.14 26.21
CA ASN A 42 -7.19 8.26 26.53
C ASN A 42 -7.94 6.93 26.47
N CYS A 43 -7.50 6.01 25.62
CA CYS A 43 -8.09 4.68 25.47
C CYS A 43 -7.57 3.74 26.58
N LEU A 44 -6.33 3.96 27.04
CA LEU A 44 -5.60 3.09 27.96
C LEU A 44 -6.21 3.03 29.34
N ALA A 45 -6.87 4.09 29.79
CA ALA A 45 -7.52 4.13 31.11
C ALA A 45 -8.56 2.99 31.28
N CYS A 46 -9.16 2.54 30.17
CA CYS A 46 -10.17 1.48 30.18
C CYS A 46 -9.69 0.20 29.43
N HIS A 47 -8.81 0.33 28.45
CA HIS A 47 -8.36 -0.75 27.55
C HIS A 47 -6.90 -1.15 27.81
N SER A 48 -6.46 -1.23 29.06
CA SER A 48 -5.07 -1.49 29.44
C SER A 48 -4.50 -2.80 28.85
N LYS A 49 -5.26 -3.89 28.87
CA LYS A 49 -4.78 -5.20 28.36
C LYS A 49 -4.49 -5.18 26.85
N VAL A 50 -5.32 -4.49 26.08
CA VAL A 50 -5.11 -4.34 24.62
C VAL A 50 -3.93 -3.42 24.34
N ASN A 51 -3.72 -2.42 25.21
CA ASN A 51 -2.58 -1.54 25.11
C ASN A 51 -1.25 -2.27 25.23
N ASP A 52 -1.11 -3.14 26.22
CA ASP A 52 0.14 -3.85 26.47
C ASP A 52 0.55 -4.66 25.23
N SER A 53 -0.40 -5.36 24.61
CA SER A 53 -0.19 -6.09 23.36
C SER A 53 0.16 -5.16 22.19
N TRP A 54 -0.59 -4.07 22.04
CA TRP A 54 -0.37 -3.11 20.94
C TRP A 54 0.97 -2.38 21.05
N MET A 55 1.39 -1.98 22.26
CA MET A 55 2.65 -1.27 22.47
C MET A 55 3.87 -2.08 22.05
N VAL A 56 3.84 -3.41 22.21
CA VAL A 56 4.94 -4.28 21.78
C VAL A 56 4.79 -4.77 20.33
N GLY A 57 3.61 -4.59 19.75
CA GLY A 57 3.29 -4.98 18.38
C GLY A 57 3.89 -4.05 17.32
N ALA A 58 3.97 -4.52 16.09
CA ALA A 58 4.54 -3.76 14.98
C ALA A 58 3.76 -2.46 14.69
N HIS A 59 2.44 -2.43 14.88
CA HIS A 59 1.63 -1.23 14.66
C HIS A 59 1.97 -0.11 15.64
N GLY A 60 2.07 -0.41 16.94
CA GLY A 60 2.45 0.57 17.95
C GLY A 60 3.87 1.12 17.78
N ASN A 61 4.74 0.32 17.19
CA ASN A 61 6.13 0.67 16.92
C ASN A 61 6.40 1.14 15.49
N ALA A 62 5.38 1.25 14.62
CA ALA A 62 5.55 1.49 13.19
C ALA A 62 6.39 2.72 12.83
N ALA A 63 6.37 3.78 13.66
CA ALA A 63 7.19 4.99 13.47
C ALA A 63 8.45 5.02 14.33
N LYS A 64 8.66 4.04 15.20
CA LYS A 64 9.78 3.98 16.17
C LYS A 64 10.74 2.83 15.90
N ASP A 65 10.36 1.91 15.01
CA ASP A 65 11.19 0.76 14.64
C ASP A 65 12.53 1.24 14.06
N GLU A 66 13.62 0.68 14.55
CA GLU A 66 14.98 1.10 14.16
C GLU A 66 15.25 0.90 12.68
N LYS A 67 14.71 -0.16 12.06
CA LYS A 67 14.87 -0.43 10.62
C LYS A 67 14.10 0.58 9.80
N PHE A 68 12.86 0.90 10.22
CA PHE A 68 12.09 1.96 9.60
C PHE A 68 12.82 3.30 9.66
N LEU A 69 13.30 3.71 10.83
CA LEU A 69 14.01 4.98 11.01
C LEU A 69 15.28 5.05 10.18
N ALA A 70 16.04 3.96 10.09
CA ALA A 70 17.23 3.88 9.25
C ALA A 70 16.89 4.03 7.75
N ALA A 71 15.90 3.29 7.27
CA ALA A 71 15.44 3.34 5.89
C ALA A 71 14.81 4.70 5.54
N TRP A 72 14.03 5.27 6.45
CA TRP A 72 13.42 6.59 6.27
C TRP A 72 14.47 7.69 6.16
N LYS A 73 15.49 7.64 7.01
CA LYS A 73 16.64 8.56 6.94
C LYS A 73 17.41 8.42 5.62
N GLU A 74 17.65 7.19 5.17
CA GLU A 74 18.30 6.91 3.87
C GLU A 74 17.52 7.52 2.69
N LYS A 75 16.17 7.49 2.77
CA LYS A 75 15.26 8.11 1.78
C LYS A 75 15.05 9.62 1.99
N GLY A 76 15.90 10.28 2.77
CA GLY A 76 15.83 11.73 3.00
C GLY A 76 14.65 12.16 3.88
N ASN A 77 14.13 11.29 4.73
CA ASN A 77 12.95 11.49 5.58
C ASN A 77 11.70 11.85 4.77
N ASP A 78 11.46 11.13 3.67
CA ASP A 78 10.29 11.35 2.83
C ASP A 78 8.99 11.22 3.66
N PRO A 79 8.19 12.28 3.76
CA PRO A 79 6.97 12.28 4.58
C PRO A 79 5.91 11.31 4.05
N THR A 80 5.99 10.87 2.79
CA THR A 80 5.03 9.92 2.23
C THR A 80 5.07 8.56 2.91
N CYS A 81 6.19 8.17 3.52
CA CYS A 81 6.29 6.97 4.34
C CYS A 81 5.29 6.98 5.51
N MET A 82 5.02 8.17 6.05
CA MET A 82 4.10 8.35 7.17
C MET A 82 2.63 8.10 6.81
N SER A 83 2.31 7.93 5.54
CA SER A 83 0.97 7.49 5.11
C SER A 83 0.59 6.10 5.66
N CYS A 84 1.58 5.27 5.95
CA CYS A 84 1.41 3.93 6.54
C CYS A 84 2.02 3.83 7.95
N HIS A 85 3.06 4.61 8.24
CA HIS A 85 3.79 4.56 9.51
C HIS A 85 3.30 5.56 10.56
N ALA A 86 2.27 6.37 10.24
CA ALA A 86 1.64 7.31 11.16
C ALA A 86 0.11 7.28 11.03
N THR A 87 -0.55 7.85 12.00
CA THR A 87 -2.02 8.00 12.02
C THR A 87 -2.42 9.39 11.56
N GLY A 88 -3.44 9.48 10.70
CA GLY A 88 -4.02 10.75 10.25
C GLY A 88 -3.10 11.55 9.34
N TYR A 89 -2.41 10.88 8.42
CA TYR A 89 -1.55 11.54 7.44
C TYR A 89 -2.35 12.37 6.44
N ASP A 90 -2.02 13.66 6.35
CA ASP A 90 -2.53 14.57 5.33
C ASP A 90 -1.55 14.64 4.17
N LYS A 91 -1.98 14.16 3.00
CA LYS A 91 -1.15 14.10 1.77
C LYS A 91 -0.81 15.49 1.21
N VAL A 92 -1.66 16.49 1.48
CA VAL A 92 -1.48 17.85 0.96
C VAL A 92 -0.54 18.65 1.86
N ALA A 93 -0.79 18.60 3.16
CA ALA A 93 0.03 19.29 4.16
C ALA A 93 1.33 18.52 4.48
N GLN A 94 1.42 17.25 4.12
CA GLN A 94 2.52 16.33 4.47
C GLN A 94 2.77 16.28 5.98
N THR A 95 1.70 16.27 6.75
CA THR A 95 1.70 16.20 8.21
C THR A 95 0.89 15.01 8.69
N TRP A 96 1.08 14.60 9.94
CA TRP A 96 0.33 13.50 10.57
C TRP A 96 -0.09 13.89 11.98
N GLN A 97 -1.14 13.23 12.48
CA GLN A 97 -1.71 13.53 13.80
C GLN A 97 -0.96 12.82 14.93
N ALA A 98 -0.52 11.59 14.70
CA ALA A 98 0.22 10.81 15.68
C ALA A 98 1.22 9.87 15.00
N GLU A 99 2.35 9.63 15.66
CA GLU A 99 3.35 8.63 15.24
C GLU A 99 2.83 7.22 15.50
N GLY A 100 3.14 6.31 14.57
CA GLY A 100 2.69 4.93 14.61
C GLY A 100 1.22 4.76 14.20
N VAL A 101 0.81 3.51 14.08
CA VAL A 101 -0.58 3.14 13.79
C VAL A 101 -1.33 3.05 15.11
N THR A 102 -1.97 4.15 15.51
CA THR A 102 -2.67 4.25 16.79
C THR A 102 -4.07 3.62 16.73
N CYS A 103 -4.73 3.56 17.89
CA CYS A 103 -6.07 2.99 18.02
C CYS A 103 -7.07 3.57 16.99
N VAL A 104 -7.01 4.88 16.76
CA VAL A 104 -7.96 5.58 15.87
C VAL A 104 -7.69 5.35 14.38
N ALA A 105 -6.57 4.77 14.01
CA ALA A 105 -6.33 4.33 12.64
C ALA A 105 -7.32 3.21 12.23
N CYS A 106 -7.74 2.39 13.18
CA CYS A 106 -8.66 1.27 12.97
C CYS A 106 -10.02 1.48 13.67
N HIS A 107 -10.05 2.18 14.79
CA HIS A 107 -11.22 2.46 15.60
C HIS A 107 -11.64 3.93 15.43
N PRO A 108 -12.57 4.24 14.51
CA PRO A 108 -13.01 5.62 14.34
C PRO A 108 -13.65 6.14 15.63
N LEU A 109 -13.33 7.37 15.98
CA LEU A 109 -13.91 7.98 17.18
C LEU A 109 -15.44 8.03 17.11
N ASN A 110 -16.08 7.55 18.17
CA ASN A 110 -17.50 7.66 18.38
C ASN A 110 -17.75 8.50 19.63
N THR A 111 -18.51 9.58 19.47
CA THR A 111 -18.86 10.48 20.58
C THR A 111 -19.69 9.80 21.65
N ASN A 112 -20.37 8.71 21.34
CA ASN A 112 -21.22 7.94 22.26
C ASN A 112 -20.45 6.86 23.03
N HIS A 113 -19.17 6.65 22.71
CA HIS A 113 -18.33 5.74 23.51
C HIS A 113 -18.06 6.36 24.91
N PRO A 114 -18.17 5.62 26.01
CA PRO A 114 -18.22 4.15 26.13
C PRO A 114 -19.63 3.52 26.14
N THR A 115 -20.70 4.31 26.03
CA THR A 115 -22.08 3.76 26.06
C THR A 115 -22.40 2.89 24.85
N GLU A 116 -21.78 3.19 23.70
CA GLU A 116 -21.89 2.41 22.47
C GLU A 116 -20.54 1.85 22.05
N PRO A 117 -20.49 0.59 21.57
CA PRO A 117 -19.25 0.03 21.01
C PRO A 117 -18.83 0.78 19.75
N ILE A 118 -17.52 0.99 19.61
CA ILE A 118 -16.95 1.54 18.37
C ILE A 118 -17.06 0.48 17.27
N GLN A 119 -17.71 0.85 16.17
CA GLN A 119 -17.84 -0.01 15.00
C GLN A 119 -16.53 0.03 14.20
N VAL A 120 -15.96 -1.12 13.95
CA VAL A 120 -14.71 -1.28 13.18
C VAL A 120 -15.03 -1.94 11.85
N ASP A 121 -14.45 -1.42 10.77
CA ASP A 121 -14.48 -2.12 9.49
C ASP A 121 -13.65 -3.40 9.59
N ARG A 122 -14.33 -4.55 9.58
CA ARG A 122 -13.69 -5.87 9.66
C ARG A 122 -13.35 -6.45 8.29
N THR A 123 -13.59 -5.71 7.22
CA THR A 123 -13.20 -6.14 5.88
C THR A 123 -11.69 -5.98 5.68
N GLY A 124 -11.14 -6.69 4.70
CA GLY A 124 -9.73 -6.53 4.33
C GLY A 124 -9.37 -5.12 3.85
N LYS A 125 -10.37 -4.31 3.47
CA LYS A 125 -10.16 -2.96 2.94
C LYS A 125 -9.46 -2.04 3.95
N LEU A 126 -9.83 -2.13 5.23
CA LEU A 126 -9.18 -1.35 6.28
C LEU A 126 -7.66 -1.60 6.32
N CYS A 127 -7.26 -2.87 6.34
CA CYS A 127 -5.85 -3.25 6.34
C CYS A 127 -5.14 -2.86 5.03
N GLY A 128 -5.85 -2.98 3.90
CA GLY A 128 -5.37 -2.66 2.56
C GLY A 128 -5.05 -1.19 2.32
N THR A 129 -5.38 -0.29 3.23
CA THR A 129 -4.99 1.13 3.14
C THR A 129 -3.48 1.32 3.27
N CYS A 130 -2.80 0.42 3.99
CA CYS A 130 -1.36 0.39 4.20
C CYS A 130 -0.72 -0.88 3.62
N HIS A 131 -1.32 -2.04 3.83
CA HIS A 131 -0.87 -3.33 3.31
C HIS A 131 -1.40 -3.58 1.88
N THR A 132 -1.06 -2.67 0.96
CA THR A 132 -1.67 -2.62 -0.39
C THR A 132 -1.38 -3.86 -1.22
N GLU A 133 -0.12 -4.32 -1.29
CA GLU A 133 0.27 -5.51 -2.07
C GLU A 133 -0.43 -6.76 -1.54
N THR A 134 -0.30 -7.03 -0.25
CA THR A 134 -0.95 -8.16 0.43
C THR A 134 -2.48 -8.15 0.25
N TYR A 135 -3.08 -6.95 0.26
CA TYR A 135 -4.51 -6.80 0.02
C TYR A 135 -4.91 -7.20 -1.41
N PHE A 136 -4.14 -6.79 -2.43
CA PHE A 136 -4.38 -7.16 -3.82
C PHE A 136 -4.27 -8.68 -4.03
N GLU A 137 -3.25 -9.31 -3.44
CA GLU A 137 -3.08 -10.76 -3.49
C GLU A 137 -4.26 -11.48 -2.84
N TRP A 138 -4.66 -11.04 -1.64
CA TRP A 138 -5.80 -11.60 -0.93
C TRP A 138 -7.11 -11.44 -1.72
N GLN A 139 -7.30 -10.34 -2.45
CA GLN A 139 -8.52 -10.09 -3.24
C GLN A 139 -8.78 -11.16 -4.30
N VAL A 140 -7.75 -11.81 -4.82
CA VAL A 140 -7.88 -12.87 -5.82
C VAL A 140 -7.89 -14.27 -5.18
N SER A 141 -7.85 -14.35 -3.86
CA SER A 141 -7.80 -15.62 -3.12
C SER A 141 -9.19 -16.22 -2.90
N LYS A 142 -9.23 -17.55 -2.76
CA LYS A 142 -10.44 -18.26 -2.33
C LYS A 142 -10.86 -17.92 -0.90
N HIS A 143 -9.94 -17.47 -0.06
CA HIS A 143 -10.24 -17.00 1.28
C HIS A 143 -11.15 -15.76 1.25
N ARG A 144 -10.86 -14.81 0.37
CA ARG A 144 -11.72 -13.64 0.15
C ARG A 144 -13.11 -14.03 -0.35
N ASP A 145 -13.21 -14.96 -1.30
CA ASP A 145 -14.50 -15.45 -1.83
C ASP A 145 -15.35 -16.08 -0.72
N ASN A 146 -14.70 -16.72 0.25
CA ASN A 146 -15.34 -17.30 1.44
C ASN A 146 -15.46 -16.31 2.61
N LYS A 147 -15.32 -15.01 2.37
CA LYS A 147 -15.50 -13.92 3.35
C LYS A 147 -14.54 -13.99 4.55
N LEU A 148 -13.40 -14.64 4.41
CA LEU A 148 -12.34 -14.61 5.41
C LEU A 148 -11.51 -13.34 5.19
N ALA A 149 -11.49 -12.45 6.18
CA ALA A 149 -10.71 -11.22 6.16
C ALA A 149 -9.38 -11.41 6.90
N CYS A 150 -8.53 -10.40 6.86
CA CYS A 150 -7.18 -10.44 7.46
C CYS A 150 -7.23 -10.83 8.94
N ASN A 151 -8.19 -10.28 9.68
CA ASN A 151 -8.40 -10.57 11.09
C ASN A 151 -8.99 -11.97 11.37
N SER A 152 -9.30 -12.77 10.35
CA SER A 152 -9.62 -14.19 10.55
C SER A 152 -8.37 -14.99 10.94
N CYS A 153 -7.21 -14.56 10.46
CA CYS A 153 -5.92 -15.22 10.66
C CYS A 153 -4.98 -14.44 11.58
N HIS A 154 -5.01 -13.11 11.52
CA HIS A 154 -4.13 -12.22 12.29
C HIS A 154 -4.84 -11.59 13.48
N ASP A 155 -4.12 -11.39 14.57
CA ASP A 155 -4.49 -10.49 15.65
C ASP A 155 -3.92 -9.09 15.32
N PRO A 156 -4.76 -8.08 15.07
CA PRO A 156 -4.30 -6.75 14.70
C PRO A 156 -3.63 -5.97 15.86
N HIS A 157 -3.90 -6.34 17.11
CA HIS A 157 -3.31 -5.66 18.26
C HIS A 157 -1.91 -6.18 18.56
N GLU A 158 -1.74 -7.52 18.56
CA GLU A 158 -0.44 -8.16 18.77
C GLU A 158 0.40 -8.22 17.49
N THR A 159 -0.23 -8.00 16.31
CA THR A 159 0.38 -8.12 14.99
C THR A 159 1.01 -9.47 14.67
N VAL A 160 0.42 -10.52 15.25
CA VAL A 160 0.83 -11.91 15.09
C VAL A 160 -0.29 -12.78 14.52
N LEU A 161 0.00 -14.03 14.24
CA LEU A 161 -1.04 -15.02 13.93
C LEU A 161 -1.84 -15.38 15.19
N LYS A 162 -3.14 -15.67 15.04
CA LYS A 162 -4.02 -16.09 16.15
C LYS A 162 -3.65 -17.46 16.76
N THR A 163 -2.71 -18.14 16.14
CA THR A 163 -2.20 -19.43 16.65
C THR A 163 -0.67 -19.41 16.66
N SER A 164 -0.08 -20.34 17.37
CA SER A 164 1.38 -20.41 17.55
C SER A 164 2.16 -20.80 16.27
N SER A 165 1.48 -21.17 15.19
CA SER A 165 2.12 -21.47 13.90
C SER A 165 1.11 -21.41 12.74
N PRO A 166 1.60 -21.13 11.51
CA PRO A 166 0.75 -21.20 10.32
C PRO A 166 0.06 -22.56 10.13
N ALA A 167 0.77 -23.64 10.37
CA ALA A 167 0.22 -25.00 10.23
C ALA A 167 -1.00 -25.22 11.14
N LYS A 168 -0.91 -24.81 12.41
CA LYS A 168 -2.04 -24.88 13.34
C LYS A 168 -3.20 -24.01 12.90
N LEU A 169 -2.90 -22.82 12.38
CA LEU A 169 -3.92 -21.91 11.90
C LEU A 169 -4.69 -22.50 10.71
N CYS A 170 -3.98 -23.00 9.71
CA CYS A 170 -4.60 -23.63 8.54
C CYS A 170 -5.45 -24.84 8.93
N ALA A 171 -4.96 -25.66 9.86
CA ALA A 171 -5.65 -26.85 10.34
C ALA A 171 -6.99 -26.57 11.06
N THR A 172 -7.25 -25.34 11.53
CA THR A 172 -8.53 -25.00 12.14
C THR A 172 -9.72 -25.14 11.18
N CYS A 173 -9.48 -24.96 9.89
CA CYS A 173 -10.50 -25.09 8.84
C CYS A 173 -10.17 -26.22 7.85
N HIS A 174 -8.90 -26.41 7.51
CA HIS A 174 -8.44 -27.42 6.54
C HIS A 174 -8.01 -28.73 7.23
N GLN A 175 -8.89 -29.30 8.06
CA GLN A 175 -8.58 -30.45 8.92
C GLN A 175 -8.17 -31.70 8.13
N GLU A 176 -8.95 -32.07 7.11
CA GLU A 176 -8.69 -33.24 6.28
C GLU A 176 -7.36 -33.09 5.52
N MET A 177 -7.14 -31.93 4.92
CA MET A 177 -5.92 -31.62 4.18
C MET A 177 -4.70 -31.60 5.10
N SER A 178 -4.84 -31.05 6.29
CA SER A 178 -3.79 -31.04 7.31
C SER A 178 -3.45 -32.46 7.77
N SER A 179 -4.46 -33.29 8.02
CA SER A 179 -4.26 -34.70 8.38
C SER A 179 -3.50 -35.45 7.29
N SER A 180 -3.93 -35.31 6.03
CA SER A 180 -3.26 -35.98 4.90
C SER A 180 -1.82 -35.47 4.71
N PHE A 181 -1.59 -34.16 4.88
CA PHE A 181 -0.27 -33.56 4.73
C PHE A 181 0.73 -34.06 5.76
N THR A 182 0.32 -34.33 7.00
CA THR A 182 1.23 -34.83 8.06
C THR A 182 1.89 -36.15 7.72
N HIS A 183 1.30 -36.93 6.82
CA HIS A 183 1.84 -38.21 6.32
C HIS A 183 2.67 -38.06 5.04
N SER A 184 2.81 -36.87 4.49
CA SER A 184 3.55 -36.64 3.27
C SER A 184 5.05 -36.59 3.48
N ALA A 185 5.83 -36.87 2.41
CA ALA A 185 7.27 -36.70 2.44
C ALA A 185 7.68 -35.23 2.72
N HIS A 186 6.89 -34.24 2.26
CA HIS A 186 7.13 -32.84 2.53
C HIS A 186 7.06 -32.50 4.02
N SER A 187 6.04 -33.02 4.73
CA SER A 187 5.92 -32.84 6.17
C SER A 187 7.09 -33.50 6.91
N GLN A 188 7.55 -34.68 6.46
CA GLN A 188 8.71 -35.36 7.06
C GLN A 188 10.02 -34.57 6.89
N GLN A 189 10.10 -33.73 5.87
CA GLN A 189 11.23 -32.81 5.64
C GLN A 189 11.05 -31.45 6.35
N GLY A 190 10.04 -31.32 7.21
CA GLY A 190 9.79 -30.11 8.00
C GLY A 190 9.08 -28.99 7.25
N LEU A 191 8.60 -29.22 6.03
CA LEU A 191 7.81 -28.24 5.28
C LEU A 191 6.43 -28.08 5.91
N THR A 192 5.86 -26.88 5.74
CA THR A 192 4.54 -26.52 6.22
C THR A 192 3.65 -26.06 5.06
N CYS A 193 2.38 -25.87 5.33
CA CYS A 193 1.45 -25.31 4.34
C CYS A 193 1.93 -23.95 3.79
N ALA A 194 2.55 -23.14 4.66
CA ALA A 194 3.00 -21.80 4.33
C ALA A 194 4.19 -21.77 3.35
N ASP A 195 5.03 -22.83 3.33
CA ASP A 195 6.19 -22.88 2.44
C ASP A 195 5.79 -22.95 0.96
N CYS A 196 4.59 -23.49 0.70
CA CYS A 196 4.03 -23.56 -0.65
C CYS A 196 2.95 -22.49 -0.91
N HIS A 197 2.02 -22.31 0.04
CA HIS A 197 0.84 -21.46 -0.14
C HIS A 197 1.04 -20.00 0.28
N LEU A 198 2.09 -19.67 1.02
CA LEU A 198 2.49 -18.33 1.45
C LEU A 198 3.95 -18.08 1.11
N SER A 199 4.35 -18.41 -0.13
CA SER A 199 5.73 -18.25 -0.57
C SER A 199 6.18 -16.80 -0.45
N GLN A 200 7.47 -16.60 -0.12
CA GLN A 200 8.07 -15.27 -0.09
C GLN A 200 8.12 -14.71 -1.51
N LEU A 201 7.53 -13.52 -1.72
CA LEU A 201 7.51 -12.84 -3.01
C LEU A 201 8.64 -11.83 -3.12
N ASN A 202 8.65 -10.85 -2.25
CA ASN A 202 9.52 -9.69 -2.32
C ASN A 202 10.20 -9.44 -0.98
N GLY A 203 11.36 -8.81 -1.07
CA GLY A 203 12.09 -8.29 0.07
C GLY A 203 12.73 -9.37 0.94
N ASP A 204 13.64 -8.92 1.78
CA ASP A 204 14.20 -9.70 2.87
C ASP A 204 13.34 -9.47 4.12
N PRO A 205 12.82 -10.53 4.77
CA PRO A 205 12.05 -10.39 6.00
C PRO A 205 12.77 -9.61 7.10
N SER A 206 14.09 -9.56 7.05
CA SER A 206 14.89 -8.79 7.99
C SER A 206 14.88 -7.29 7.73
N GLN A 207 14.53 -6.85 6.53
CA GLN A 207 14.57 -5.45 6.11
C GLN A 207 13.21 -4.74 6.18
N GLY A 208 12.15 -5.42 6.60
CA GLY A 208 10.77 -4.91 6.51
C GLY A 208 10.24 -4.95 5.08
N HIS A 209 8.98 -4.63 4.88
CA HIS A 209 8.27 -4.65 3.59
C HIS A 209 8.41 -5.95 2.78
N ALA A 210 8.86 -7.02 3.42
CA ALA A 210 8.86 -8.33 2.82
C ALA A 210 7.41 -8.84 2.72
N THR A 211 7.02 -9.30 1.55
CA THR A 211 5.67 -9.79 1.30
C THR A 211 5.64 -11.29 1.10
N ARG A 212 4.57 -11.93 1.55
CA ARG A 212 4.23 -13.31 1.27
C ARG A 212 2.99 -13.36 0.41
N ASP A 213 2.92 -14.33 -0.48
CA ASP A 213 1.80 -14.50 -1.41
C ASP A 213 0.50 -14.85 -0.67
N HIS A 214 -0.36 -13.85 -0.46
CA HIS A 214 -1.69 -14.03 0.15
C HIS A 214 -2.78 -14.39 -0.88
N SER A 215 -2.40 -14.71 -2.13
CA SER A 215 -3.32 -15.38 -3.05
C SER A 215 -3.58 -16.84 -2.65
N PHE A 216 -2.68 -17.41 -1.84
CA PHE A 216 -2.66 -18.79 -1.40
C PHE A 216 -2.54 -19.81 -2.55
N ASN A 217 -2.19 -19.35 -3.74
CA ASN A 217 -1.93 -20.21 -4.89
C ASN A 217 -0.49 -20.73 -4.84
N VAL A 218 -0.33 -22.04 -5.05
CA VAL A 218 1.01 -22.60 -5.14
C VAL A 218 1.63 -22.22 -6.48
N ARG A 219 2.77 -21.57 -6.42
CA ARG A 219 3.54 -21.12 -7.59
C ARG A 219 4.63 -22.14 -7.93
N LEU A 220 4.98 -22.26 -9.21
CA LEU A 220 6.05 -23.15 -9.65
C LEU A 220 7.41 -22.80 -9.02
N ASP A 221 7.68 -21.53 -8.76
CA ASP A 221 8.90 -21.10 -8.11
C ASP A 221 9.04 -21.65 -6.68
N ALA A 222 7.94 -21.84 -5.97
CA ALA A 222 7.96 -22.49 -4.66
C ALA A 222 8.43 -23.95 -4.76
N CYS A 223 8.00 -24.68 -5.80
CA CYS A 223 8.44 -26.04 -6.05
C CYS A 223 9.90 -26.10 -6.53
N ASN A 224 10.28 -25.18 -7.41
CA ASN A 224 11.61 -25.16 -8.04
C ASN A 224 12.75 -24.86 -7.04
N LYS A 225 12.45 -24.33 -5.86
CA LYS A 225 13.44 -24.17 -4.79
C LYS A 225 14.08 -25.49 -4.35
N CYS A 226 13.36 -26.59 -4.47
CA CYS A 226 13.80 -27.91 -4.07
C CYS A 226 13.80 -28.92 -5.26
N HIS A 227 12.86 -28.80 -6.18
CA HIS A 227 12.67 -29.68 -7.32
C HIS A 227 13.19 -29.00 -8.61
N SER A 228 14.50 -28.84 -8.73
CA SER A 228 15.08 -28.30 -9.97
C SER A 228 14.94 -29.30 -11.12
N TYR A 229 14.28 -28.89 -12.20
CA TYR A 229 14.20 -29.55 -13.52
C TYR A 229 13.46 -30.90 -13.65
N GLN A 230 13.15 -31.64 -12.59
CA GLN A 230 12.63 -33.01 -12.72
C GLN A 230 11.38 -33.29 -11.89
N MET A 231 10.47 -32.35 -11.77
CA MET A 231 9.21 -32.57 -11.03
C MET A 231 8.35 -33.72 -11.61
N HIS A 232 8.58 -34.11 -12.87
CA HIS A 232 7.84 -35.20 -13.53
C HIS A 232 8.55 -36.54 -13.44
N ASP A 233 9.76 -36.61 -12.90
CA ASP A 233 10.52 -37.85 -12.69
C ASP A 233 11.23 -37.84 -11.31
N PRO A 234 10.48 -38.01 -10.22
CA PRO A 234 11.02 -37.90 -8.87
C PRO A 234 12.08 -38.99 -8.54
N GLN A 235 12.12 -40.09 -9.28
CA GLN A 235 13.13 -41.14 -9.01
C GLN A 235 14.50 -40.77 -9.54
N LYS A 236 14.59 -40.01 -10.64
CA LYS A 236 15.87 -39.49 -11.15
C LYS A 236 16.40 -38.30 -10.33
N ALA A 237 15.52 -37.57 -9.65
CA ALA A 237 15.94 -36.43 -8.83
C ALA A 237 16.73 -36.82 -7.57
N MET A 238 16.54 -38.06 -7.07
CA MET A 238 17.26 -38.53 -5.88
C MET A 238 18.71 -38.92 -6.18
N ASP A 239 19.04 -39.24 -7.42
CA ASP A 239 20.39 -39.71 -7.82
C ASP A 239 21.30 -38.56 -8.32
N VAL A 240 20.76 -37.37 -8.51
CA VAL A 240 21.56 -36.22 -8.95
C VAL A 240 21.98 -35.38 -7.76
N LYS A 241 23.22 -35.57 -7.31
CA LYS A 241 23.88 -34.61 -6.43
C LYS A 241 23.77 -33.23 -7.09
N PRO A 242 23.22 -32.19 -6.42
CA PRO A 242 23.06 -30.88 -7.01
C PRO A 242 24.42 -30.39 -7.52
N ALA A 243 24.57 -30.24 -8.83
CA ALA A 243 25.71 -29.54 -9.37
C ALA A 243 25.62 -28.10 -8.90
N PRO A 244 26.73 -27.48 -8.43
CA PRO A 244 26.73 -26.07 -8.08
C PRO A 244 26.29 -25.31 -9.34
N GLN A 245 25.11 -24.71 -9.29
CA GLN A 245 24.61 -23.85 -10.35
C GLN A 245 25.53 -22.64 -10.42
N PRO A 246 26.11 -22.32 -11.57
CA PRO A 246 26.79 -21.03 -11.71
C PRO A 246 25.73 -19.94 -11.51
N VAL A 247 25.88 -19.13 -10.49
CA VAL A 247 24.98 -18.00 -10.20
C VAL A 247 24.83 -17.05 -11.40
N ASP A 248 25.78 -17.07 -12.32
CA ASP A 248 25.78 -16.27 -13.54
C ASP A 248 24.75 -16.72 -14.60
N ALA A 249 24.34 -18.00 -14.62
CA ALA A 249 23.35 -18.48 -15.57
C ALA A 249 21.92 -18.06 -15.18
N MET A 250 21.63 -17.96 -13.89
CA MET A 250 20.33 -17.42 -13.42
C MET A 250 20.21 -15.91 -13.63
N ALA A 251 21.30 -15.17 -13.48
CA ALA A 251 21.33 -13.74 -13.78
C ALA A 251 21.04 -13.46 -15.27
N ALA A 252 21.55 -14.30 -16.18
CA ALA A 252 21.30 -14.15 -17.62
C ALA A 252 19.86 -14.49 -18.02
N VAL A 253 19.21 -15.47 -17.37
CA VAL A 253 17.79 -15.81 -17.64
C VAL A 253 16.85 -14.77 -17.05
N VAL A 254 17.16 -14.24 -15.86
CA VAL A 254 16.37 -13.17 -15.24
C VAL A 254 16.49 -11.86 -16.03
N THR A 255 17.67 -11.54 -16.55
CA THR A 255 17.87 -10.36 -17.40
C THR A 255 17.16 -10.49 -18.75
N ALA A 256 17.09 -11.70 -19.35
CA ALA A 256 16.36 -11.91 -20.60
C ALA A 256 14.82 -11.86 -20.43
N ALA A 257 14.29 -12.24 -19.26
CA ALA A 257 12.85 -12.16 -18.96
C ALA A 257 12.40 -10.75 -18.52
N VAL A 258 13.29 -9.93 -17.99
CA VAL A 258 13.00 -8.55 -17.55
C VAL A 258 12.97 -7.56 -18.71
N THR A 259 13.46 -7.93 -19.91
CA THR A 259 13.45 -7.03 -21.09
C THR A 259 12.06 -6.89 -21.77
N THR A 260 11.00 -7.46 -21.21
CA THR A 260 9.62 -7.22 -21.66
C THR A 260 8.75 -6.49 -20.62
N GLU A 261 9.36 -5.72 -19.73
CA GLU A 261 8.62 -4.70 -18.98
C GLU A 261 8.07 -3.69 -20.00
N PRO A 262 6.75 -3.43 -20.04
CA PRO A 262 6.20 -2.43 -20.92
C PRO A 262 6.88 -1.11 -20.61
N GLN A 263 7.72 -0.64 -21.51
CA GLN A 263 8.42 0.64 -21.39
C GLN A 263 7.36 1.71 -21.07
N PRO A 264 7.56 2.54 -20.05
CA PRO A 264 6.64 3.62 -19.76
C PRO A 264 6.52 4.46 -21.01
N VAL A 265 5.28 4.56 -21.53
CA VAL A 265 5.00 5.31 -22.75
C VAL A 265 5.57 6.70 -22.57
N SER A 266 6.51 7.07 -23.42
CA SER A 266 7.17 8.36 -23.36
C SER A 266 6.12 9.48 -23.27
N PRO A 267 6.23 10.43 -22.33
CA PRO A 267 5.29 11.57 -22.25
C PRO A 267 5.23 12.35 -23.56
N PHE A 268 6.29 12.31 -24.38
CA PHE A 268 6.30 12.85 -25.74
C PHE A 268 5.34 12.13 -26.70
N GLY A 269 5.18 10.81 -26.59
CA GLY A 269 4.21 10.07 -27.39
C GLY A 269 2.78 10.50 -27.11
N PHE A 270 2.43 10.67 -25.84
CA PHE A 270 1.12 11.19 -25.43
C PHE A 270 0.89 12.64 -25.88
N ALA A 271 1.89 13.49 -25.79
CA ALA A 271 1.79 14.89 -26.23
C ALA A 271 1.56 14.99 -27.75
N ILE A 272 2.22 14.17 -28.55
CA ILE A 272 2.03 14.12 -30.01
C ILE A 272 0.61 13.64 -30.34
N VAL A 273 0.13 12.55 -29.74
CA VAL A 273 -1.21 12.02 -29.99
C VAL A 273 -2.28 13.02 -29.55
N ALA A 274 -2.14 13.64 -28.37
CA ALA A 274 -3.06 14.66 -27.89
C ALA A 274 -3.06 15.89 -28.79
N GLY A 275 -1.91 16.33 -29.31
CA GLY A 275 -1.77 17.41 -30.26
C GLY A 275 -2.48 17.11 -31.59
N LEU A 276 -2.30 15.90 -32.13
CA LEU A 276 -2.96 15.48 -33.37
C LEU A 276 -4.50 15.42 -33.23
N ILE A 277 -4.98 14.88 -32.11
CA ILE A 277 -6.43 14.85 -31.81
C ILE A 277 -6.97 16.27 -31.66
N GLY A 278 -6.27 17.13 -30.93
CA GLY A 278 -6.68 18.55 -30.78
C GLY A 278 -6.73 19.30 -32.11
N LEU A 279 -5.77 19.06 -32.98
CA LEU A 279 -5.71 19.64 -34.31
C LEU A 279 -6.85 19.14 -35.23
N ALA A 280 -7.14 17.84 -35.18
CA ALA A 280 -8.26 17.25 -35.93
C ALA A 280 -9.61 17.80 -35.46
N VAL A 281 -9.83 17.85 -34.14
CA VAL A 281 -11.04 18.44 -33.55
C VAL A 281 -11.16 19.93 -33.88
N GLY A 282 -10.06 20.66 -33.81
CA GLY A 282 -10.01 22.08 -34.16
C GLY A 282 -10.39 22.32 -35.61
N MET A 283 -9.87 21.54 -36.56
CA MET A 283 -10.23 21.66 -37.99
C MET A 283 -11.73 21.39 -38.26
N VAL A 284 -12.34 20.47 -37.55
CA VAL A 284 -13.77 20.14 -37.67
C VAL A 284 -14.65 21.24 -37.04
N LEU A 285 -14.25 21.74 -35.88
CA LEU A 285 -15.05 22.71 -35.12
C LEU A 285 -14.88 24.15 -35.58
N ALA A 286 -13.73 24.56 -36.17
CA ALA A 286 -13.45 25.92 -36.55
C ALA A 286 -14.48 26.51 -37.54
N PRO A 287 -14.89 25.82 -38.63
CA PRO A 287 -15.89 26.33 -39.57
C PRO A 287 -17.26 26.50 -38.91
N TRP A 288 -17.59 25.63 -37.94
CA TRP A 288 -18.87 25.69 -37.24
C TRP A 288 -18.91 26.84 -36.23
N LEU A 289 -17.83 27.03 -35.48
CA LEU A 289 -17.67 28.17 -34.57
C LEU A 289 -17.65 29.50 -35.30
N GLU A 290 -16.99 29.59 -36.47
CA GLU A 290 -16.99 30.78 -37.29
C GLU A 290 -18.40 31.09 -37.79
N LYS A 291 -19.16 30.07 -38.21
CA LYS A 291 -20.56 30.25 -38.66
C LYS A 291 -21.48 30.71 -37.53
N MET A 292 -21.26 30.22 -36.31
CA MET A 292 -21.97 30.70 -35.11
C MET A 292 -21.61 32.16 -34.79
N TYR A 293 -20.33 32.49 -34.79
CA TYR A 293 -19.86 33.85 -34.50
C TYR A 293 -20.42 34.88 -35.48
N ARG A 294 -20.50 34.53 -36.77
CA ARG A 294 -21.11 35.39 -37.81
C ARG A 294 -22.64 35.57 -37.65
N LYS A 295 -23.33 34.69 -36.93
CA LYS A 295 -24.78 34.81 -36.66
C LYS A 295 -25.11 35.67 -35.44
N VAL A 296 -24.14 35.91 -34.58
CA VAL A 296 -24.30 36.69 -33.35
C VAL A 296 -23.88 38.16 -33.54
N LYS A 297 -23.22 38.46 -34.65
CA LYS A 297 -22.89 39.81 -35.11
C LYS A 297 -23.90 40.32 -36.14
#